data_3cbb85798e6115bc2fdba8a8c1b5de12
#
_entry.id   3cbb85798e6115bc2fdba8a8c1b5de12
#
_cell.length_a   1.000
_cell.length_b   1.000
_cell.length_c   1.000
_cell.angle_alpha   90.00
_cell.angle_beta   90.00
_cell.angle_gamma   90.00
#
_symmetry.space_group_name_H-M   'P 1'
#
loop_
_entity.id
_entity.type
_entity.pdbx_description
1 polymer ?
#
loop_
_entity_poly.entity_id
_entity_poly.type
_entity_poly.pdbx_seq_one_letter_code
_entity_poly.pdbx_strand_id
1 'polypeptide(L)'
;APDGYALRYARATRFAAGRLLAARQRGQCWTPIGGQTWTPVDTLISRRRGKPSNRAHGGVFRQTCLAIVRERYEDFGPTLAAEKLVEVHGLPIGVETLRQWMIDDGIWVRRRDRNKRVYQPRHRRDCLGELIQVDGCEHWWFEDRGPQCTLLVFVDDATSRLMHLSFVASESTFAYFQATRSYLEAHGKPIALYSDKHSVFRLNKPDAANGSDMTQFGRALHELNIDILCANAPQAKGRVERAHKTLQDRLVKELRLAGADDVEAGNALLPAFMADYNARFAKPPRLDKDLHRPLAPQDDLDGGFAWRVERTVSHALTVQYDRVMFILQPSDITRALPRKKVTVYDFPDGRIEVRHKGLALPYRTFDRITRVDQGAIVENKRLSEALEMCRKLQAELPPKTRSRKAPARTSQPAHMFGVE
;
A
#
# COMPACT_ATOMS: atom_id res chain seq x y z
N ALA A 1 16.45 -40.95 12.54
CA ALA A 1 17.77 -40.50 12.13
C ALA A 1 17.67 -39.87 10.74
N PRO A 2 17.68 -38.54 10.60
CA PRO A 2 17.61 -37.88 9.29
C PRO A 2 18.96 -37.50 8.67
N ASP A 3 20.07 -37.90 9.28
CA ASP A 3 21.39 -37.36 8.88
C ASP A 3 22.10 -38.12 7.73
N GLY A 4 21.52 -39.20 7.24
CA GLY A 4 22.14 -40.02 6.19
C GLY A 4 22.04 -39.46 4.77
N TYR A 5 21.03 -38.66 4.47
CA TYR A 5 20.76 -38.15 3.10
C TYR A 5 21.56 -36.88 2.79
N ALA A 6 21.71 -35.97 3.73
CA ALA A 6 22.46 -34.72 3.53
C ALA A 6 23.96 -34.97 3.33
N LEU A 7 24.54 -35.94 4.01
CA LEU A 7 25.94 -36.30 3.86
C LEU A 7 26.26 -37.01 2.54
N ARG A 8 25.30 -37.76 1.98
CA ARG A 8 25.48 -38.40 0.65
C ARG A 8 25.41 -37.39 -0.49
N TYR A 9 24.54 -36.38 -0.37
CA TYR A 9 24.45 -35.31 -1.38
C TYR A 9 25.67 -34.39 -1.35
N ALA A 10 26.16 -34.04 -0.18
CA ALA A 10 27.38 -33.23 -0.03
C ALA A 10 28.65 -33.94 -0.52
N ARG A 11 28.73 -35.29 -0.36
CA ARG A 11 29.83 -36.09 -0.91
C ARG A 11 29.76 -36.23 -2.43
N ALA A 12 28.55 -36.42 -2.99
CA ALA A 12 28.37 -36.49 -4.46
C ALA A 12 28.71 -35.19 -5.16
N THR A 13 28.34 -34.04 -4.58
CA THR A 13 28.65 -32.72 -5.14
C THR A 13 30.12 -32.34 -5.02
N ARG A 14 30.80 -32.74 -3.93
CA ARG A 14 32.28 -32.56 -3.81
C ARG A 14 33.06 -33.43 -4.77
N PHE A 15 32.60 -34.66 -5.03
CA PHE A 15 33.26 -35.55 -5.99
C PHE A 15 33.10 -35.08 -7.44
N ALA A 16 31.90 -34.54 -7.78
CA ALA A 16 31.63 -33.94 -9.09
C ALA A 16 32.45 -32.64 -9.31
N ALA A 17 32.51 -31.77 -8.29
CA ALA A 17 33.30 -30.56 -8.33
C ALA A 17 34.81 -30.82 -8.43
N GLY A 18 35.33 -31.82 -7.71
CA GLY A 18 36.74 -32.20 -7.79
C GLY A 18 37.14 -32.80 -9.13
N ARG A 19 36.25 -33.55 -9.79
CA ARG A 19 36.46 -34.08 -11.14
C ARG A 19 36.39 -32.99 -12.22
N LEU A 20 35.46 -32.01 -12.05
CA LEU A 20 35.36 -30.84 -12.93
C LEU A 20 36.61 -29.95 -12.87
N LEU A 21 37.16 -29.75 -11.68
CA LEU A 21 38.42 -29.00 -11.49
C LEU A 21 39.63 -29.74 -12.11
N ALA A 22 39.76 -31.05 -11.90
CA ALA A 22 40.79 -31.85 -12.47
C ALA A 22 40.72 -31.98 -14.03
N ALA A 23 39.49 -32.00 -14.56
CA ALA A 23 39.24 -31.98 -16.01
C ALA A 23 39.57 -30.62 -16.63
N ARG A 24 39.29 -29.51 -15.88
CA ARG A 24 39.62 -28.15 -16.31
C ARG A 24 41.12 -27.92 -16.40
N GLN A 25 41.92 -28.51 -15.52
CA GLN A 25 43.41 -28.45 -15.55
C GLN A 25 44.02 -29.23 -16.74
N ARG A 26 43.27 -30.22 -17.25
CA ARG A 26 43.73 -31.06 -18.38
C ARG A 26 43.12 -30.64 -19.74
N GLY A 27 42.39 -29.54 -19.80
CA GLY A 27 41.78 -29.07 -21.05
C GLY A 27 40.68 -29.97 -21.60
N GLN A 28 40.09 -30.84 -20.79
CA GLN A 28 39.08 -31.81 -21.20
C GLN A 28 37.77 -31.60 -20.42
N CYS A 29 36.64 -31.64 -21.09
CA CYS A 29 35.31 -31.54 -20.48
C CYS A 29 34.56 -32.85 -20.70
N TRP A 30 33.86 -33.29 -19.66
CA TRP A 30 33.04 -34.49 -19.66
C TRP A 30 31.59 -34.13 -20.03
N THR A 31 31.03 -34.73 -21.05
CA THR A 31 29.62 -34.59 -21.43
C THR A 31 28.83 -35.81 -20.94
N PRO A 32 27.70 -35.65 -20.23
CA PRO A 32 26.96 -36.77 -19.64
C PRO A 32 25.95 -37.45 -20.59
N ILE A 33 26.19 -37.45 -21.87
CA ILE A 33 25.29 -38.10 -22.83
C ILE A 33 25.92 -39.38 -23.37
N GLY A 34 25.54 -40.48 -22.77
CA GLY A 34 25.47 -41.84 -23.36
C GLY A 34 26.72 -42.46 -24.00
N GLY A 35 27.90 -41.92 -23.82
CA GLY A 35 29.14 -42.49 -24.33
C GLY A 35 30.36 -41.78 -23.80
N GLN A 36 31.36 -42.53 -23.36
CA GLN A 36 32.63 -42.03 -22.82
C GLN A 36 33.48 -41.39 -23.89
N THR A 37 33.06 -40.30 -24.50
CA THR A 37 33.90 -39.54 -25.44
C THR A 37 34.33 -38.23 -24.81
N TRP A 38 35.64 -38.09 -24.62
CA TRP A 38 36.25 -36.85 -24.15
C TRP A 38 36.34 -35.89 -25.31
N THR A 39 35.65 -34.77 -25.26
CA THR A 39 35.82 -33.67 -26.23
C THR A 39 36.74 -32.63 -25.62
N PRO A 40 37.78 -32.18 -26.35
CA PRO A 40 38.63 -31.08 -25.90
C PRO A 40 37.80 -29.82 -25.63
N VAL A 41 38.09 -29.11 -24.52
CA VAL A 41 37.37 -27.88 -24.15
C VAL A 41 37.38 -26.86 -25.27
N ASP A 42 38.43 -26.84 -26.05
CA ASP A 42 38.60 -25.92 -27.20
C ASP A 42 37.56 -26.14 -28.31
N THR A 43 37.00 -27.36 -28.44
CA THR A 43 35.95 -27.65 -29.43
C THR A 43 34.59 -27.14 -29.00
N LEU A 44 34.39 -26.94 -27.69
CA LEU A 44 33.16 -26.37 -27.13
C LEU A 44 33.15 -24.84 -27.09
N ILE A 45 34.32 -24.22 -27.28
CA ILE A 45 34.47 -22.78 -27.34
C ILE A 45 34.14 -22.31 -28.74
N SER A 46 33.13 -21.45 -28.88
CA SER A 46 32.78 -20.86 -30.16
C SER A 46 34.03 -20.16 -30.80
N ARG A 47 34.39 -20.54 -32.02
CA ARG A 47 35.48 -19.91 -32.80
C ARG A 47 35.26 -18.41 -33.05
N ARG A 48 34.05 -17.90 -32.78
CA ARG A 48 33.70 -16.47 -32.84
C ARG A 48 34.01 -15.72 -31.55
N ARG A 49 34.36 -16.41 -30.47
CA ARG A 49 34.64 -15.78 -29.17
C ARG A 49 35.91 -14.89 -29.32
N GLY A 50 35.78 -13.63 -28.94
CA GLY A 50 36.84 -12.64 -29.05
C GLY A 50 37.02 -11.99 -30.43
N LYS A 51 36.27 -12.42 -31.47
CA LYS A 51 36.27 -11.75 -32.76
C LYS A 51 35.26 -10.61 -32.78
N PRO A 52 35.60 -9.42 -33.31
CA PRO A 52 34.65 -8.34 -33.45
C PRO A 52 33.50 -8.76 -34.40
N SER A 53 32.27 -8.30 -34.09
CA SER A 53 31.13 -8.53 -34.97
C SER A 53 31.31 -7.79 -36.29
N ASN A 54 30.78 -8.34 -37.38
CA ASN A 54 30.74 -7.65 -38.69
C ASN A 54 29.91 -6.35 -38.64
N ARG A 55 29.15 -6.14 -37.58
CA ARG A 55 28.36 -4.91 -37.31
C ARG A 55 29.01 -4.04 -36.24
N ALA A 56 30.30 -4.26 -35.92
CA ALA A 56 30.98 -3.43 -34.92
C ALA A 56 31.20 -2.02 -35.47
N HIS A 57 30.80 -1.04 -34.71
CA HIS A 57 31.07 0.38 -35.05
C HIS A 57 32.58 0.67 -34.91
N GLY A 58 33.09 1.54 -35.79
CA GLY A 58 34.52 1.96 -35.74
C GLY A 58 34.83 2.75 -34.44
N GLY A 59 36.13 2.74 -34.07
CA GLY A 59 36.57 3.41 -32.84
C GLY A 59 36.29 4.92 -32.81
N VAL A 60 36.40 5.58 -33.97
CA VAL A 60 36.07 7.03 -34.08
C VAL A 60 34.59 7.29 -33.79
N PHE A 61 33.67 6.49 -34.35
CA PHE A 61 32.23 6.62 -34.08
C PHE A 61 31.92 6.45 -32.61
N ARG A 62 32.55 5.46 -31.95
CA ARG A 62 32.40 5.27 -30.49
C ARG A 62 32.83 6.52 -29.70
N GLN A 63 34.03 7.04 -30.03
CA GLN A 63 34.57 8.23 -29.34
C GLN A 63 33.68 9.46 -29.54
N THR A 64 33.15 9.68 -30.75
CA THR A 64 32.22 10.78 -31.03
C THR A 64 30.94 10.66 -30.21
N CYS A 65 30.31 9.48 -30.17
CA CYS A 65 29.12 9.26 -29.38
C CYS A 65 29.36 9.53 -27.88
N LEU A 66 30.46 9.00 -27.33
CA LEU A 66 30.80 9.18 -25.92
C LEU A 66 31.19 10.62 -25.58
N ALA A 67 31.86 11.35 -26.49
CA ALA A 67 32.15 12.77 -26.29
C ALA A 67 30.87 13.61 -26.20
N ILE A 68 29.91 13.38 -27.10
CA ILE A 68 28.64 14.07 -27.10
C ILE A 68 27.85 13.74 -25.82
N VAL A 69 27.87 12.47 -25.39
CA VAL A 69 27.20 12.06 -24.15
C VAL A 69 27.80 12.77 -22.93
N ARG A 70 29.12 12.87 -22.82
CA ARG A 70 29.78 13.57 -21.71
C ARG A 70 29.50 15.06 -21.70
N GLU A 71 29.49 15.69 -22.88
CA GLU A 71 29.32 17.14 -23.01
C GLU A 71 27.88 17.59 -22.79
N ARG A 72 26.89 16.82 -23.30
CA ARG A 72 25.50 17.27 -23.39
C ARG A 72 24.50 16.39 -22.66
N TYR A 73 24.82 15.14 -22.36
CA TYR A 73 23.89 14.12 -21.86
C TYR A 73 24.47 13.32 -20.69
N GLU A 74 25.29 13.97 -19.85
CA GLU A 74 26.00 13.30 -18.75
C GLU A 74 25.03 12.62 -17.76
N ASP A 75 23.88 13.23 -17.49
CA ASP A 75 22.83 12.73 -16.59
C ASP A 75 21.82 11.79 -17.28
N PHE A 76 21.92 11.61 -18.61
CA PHE A 76 20.97 10.81 -19.36
C PHE A 76 21.26 9.31 -19.21
N GLY A 77 20.18 8.52 -19.01
CA GLY A 77 20.29 7.08 -19.12
C GLY A 77 20.56 6.63 -20.57
N PRO A 78 21.17 5.43 -20.76
CA PRO A 78 21.57 4.95 -22.10
C PRO A 78 20.46 4.94 -23.14
N THR A 79 19.20 4.75 -22.72
CA THR A 79 18.03 4.75 -23.61
C THR A 79 17.79 6.14 -24.19
N LEU A 80 17.63 7.12 -23.32
CA LEU A 80 17.37 8.51 -23.74
C LEU A 80 18.58 9.10 -24.48
N ALA A 81 19.79 8.80 -24.03
CA ALA A 81 21.00 9.23 -24.72
C ALA A 81 21.08 8.67 -26.15
N ALA A 82 20.72 7.39 -26.38
CA ALA A 82 20.68 6.80 -27.70
C ALA A 82 19.63 7.46 -28.60
N GLU A 83 18.44 7.74 -28.07
CA GLU A 83 17.38 8.47 -28.78
C GLU A 83 17.88 9.84 -29.24
N LYS A 84 18.51 10.60 -28.34
CA LYS A 84 19.01 11.94 -28.66
C LYS A 84 20.22 11.92 -29.61
N LEU A 85 21.07 10.92 -29.55
CA LEU A 85 22.15 10.73 -30.54
C LEU A 85 21.59 10.52 -31.95
N VAL A 86 20.46 9.82 -32.07
CA VAL A 86 19.80 9.63 -33.37
C VAL A 86 19.04 10.89 -33.80
N GLU A 87 18.19 11.44 -32.95
CA GLU A 87 17.30 12.54 -33.25
C GLU A 87 18.03 13.86 -33.54
N VAL A 88 19.02 14.20 -32.73
CA VAL A 88 19.68 15.51 -32.74
C VAL A 88 20.99 15.46 -33.54
N HIS A 89 21.74 14.35 -33.46
CA HIS A 89 23.06 14.26 -34.02
C HIS A 89 23.16 13.33 -35.26
N GLY A 90 22.05 12.67 -35.62
CA GLY A 90 22.03 11.76 -36.77
C GLY A 90 22.96 10.54 -36.63
N LEU A 91 23.30 10.15 -35.39
CA LEU A 91 24.20 9.05 -35.08
C LEU A 91 23.39 7.78 -34.73
N PRO A 92 23.16 6.86 -35.68
CA PRO A 92 22.35 5.67 -35.45
C PRO A 92 23.12 4.67 -34.59
N ILE A 93 22.72 4.56 -33.30
CA ILE A 93 23.30 3.62 -32.34
C ILE A 93 22.23 2.85 -31.61
N GLY A 94 22.45 1.55 -31.39
CA GLY A 94 21.56 0.74 -30.55
C GLY A 94 21.76 1.03 -29.06
N VAL A 95 20.68 1.07 -28.33
CA VAL A 95 20.67 1.37 -26.88
C VAL A 95 21.62 0.46 -26.09
N GLU A 96 21.66 -0.84 -26.40
CA GLU A 96 22.53 -1.79 -25.67
C GLU A 96 24.01 -1.58 -25.99
N THR A 97 24.32 -1.22 -27.23
CA THR A 97 25.72 -0.87 -27.65
C THR A 97 26.16 0.38 -26.90
N LEU A 98 25.35 1.42 -26.89
CA LEU A 98 25.66 2.65 -26.15
C LEU A 98 25.81 2.38 -24.65
N ARG A 99 24.90 1.59 -24.08
CA ARG A 99 24.95 1.23 -22.65
C ARG A 99 26.28 0.55 -22.31
N GLN A 100 26.71 -0.41 -23.12
CA GLN A 100 27.97 -1.08 -22.87
C GLN A 100 29.16 -0.11 -22.97
N TRP A 101 29.17 0.78 -23.96
CA TRP A 101 30.21 1.79 -24.10
C TRP A 101 30.24 2.77 -22.91
N MET A 102 29.08 3.23 -22.45
CA MET A 102 28.99 4.09 -21.29
C MET A 102 29.48 3.39 -20.01
N ILE A 103 29.26 2.07 -19.90
CA ILE A 103 29.78 1.26 -18.78
C ILE A 103 31.29 1.13 -18.85
N ASP A 104 31.80 0.74 -20.01
CA ASP A 104 33.24 0.56 -20.23
C ASP A 104 34.04 1.86 -20.00
N ASP A 105 33.40 2.99 -20.22
CA ASP A 105 33.94 4.35 -20.09
C ASP A 105 33.68 4.99 -18.72
N GLY A 106 33.00 4.26 -17.82
CA GLY A 106 32.72 4.73 -16.46
C GLY A 106 31.58 5.77 -16.31
N ILE A 107 30.95 6.17 -17.43
CA ILE A 107 29.84 7.14 -17.42
C ILE A 107 28.56 6.52 -16.83
N TRP A 108 28.36 5.22 -17.01
CA TRP A 108 27.17 4.52 -16.57
C TRP A 108 27.48 3.29 -15.70
N VAL A 109 26.80 3.19 -14.56
CA VAL A 109 26.92 2.04 -13.65
C VAL A 109 25.71 1.13 -13.83
N ARG A 110 25.94 -0.18 -14.01
CA ARG A 110 24.87 -1.17 -14.11
C ARG A 110 24.00 -1.14 -12.84
N ARG A 111 22.70 -1.34 -13.01
CA ARG A 111 21.74 -1.34 -11.86
C ARG A 111 22.16 -2.33 -10.75
N ARG A 112 22.75 -3.48 -11.11
CA ARG A 112 23.26 -4.48 -10.15
C ARG A 112 24.52 -4.05 -9.39
N ASP A 113 25.32 -3.17 -10.01
CA ASP A 113 26.62 -2.72 -9.52
C ASP A 113 26.54 -1.33 -8.87
N ARG A 114 25.36 -0.67 -8.95
CA ARG A 114 25.10 0.56 -8.18
C ARG A 114 25.30 0.24 -6.72
N ASN A 115 26.03 1.08 -6.00
CA ASN A 115 26.23 0.94 -4.56
C ASN A 115 24.90 0.59 -3.91
N LYS A 116 24.77 -0.65 -3.47
CA LYS A 116 23.64 -1.06 -2.67
C LYS A 116 23.72 -0.20 -1.43
N ARG A 117 22.74 0.69 -1.25
CA ARG A 117 22.65 1.41 0.03
C ARG A 117 22.70 0.35 1.11
N VAL A 118 23.77 0.36 1.90
CA VAL A 118 23.89 -0.54 3.06
C VAL A 118 22.87 -0.03 4.06
N TYR A 119 21.69 -0.67 4.04
CA TYR A 119 20.66 -0.42 5.04
C TYR A 119 21.09 -1.17 6.30
N GLN A 120 21.26 -0.44 7.37
CA GLN A 120 21.47 -1.05 8.66
C GLN A 120 20.21 -1.86 9.00
N PRO A 121 20.29 -3.20 9.13
CA PRO A 121 19.11 -4.00 9.42
C PRO A 121 18.56 -3.61 10.78
N ARG A 122 17.29 -3.23 10.85
CA ARG A 122 16.62 -2.97 12.12
C ARG A 122 16.47 -4.28 12.88
N HIS A 123 17.01 -4.34 14.08
CA HIS A 123 16.81 -5.47 14.96
C HIS A 123 15.32 -5.70 15.26
N ARG A 124 14.96 -6.96 15.51
CA ARG A 124 13.62 -7.30 16.00
C ARG A 124 13.45 -6.76 17.40
N ARG A 125 12.22 -6.46 17.77
CA ARG A 125 11.88 -6.26 19.17
C ARG A 125 12.05 -7.56 19.94
N ASP A 126 12.25 -7.45 21.24
CA ASP A 126 12.59 -8.60 22.06
C ASP A 126 11.36 -9.37 22.55
N CYS A 127 10.23 -8.68 22.75
CA CYS A 127 9.02 -9.21 23.35
C CYS A 127 7.82 -9.16 22.40
N LEU A 128 6.90 -10.10 22.56
CA LEU A 128 5.58 -10.07 21.93
C LEU A 128 4.80 -8.83 22.42
N GLY A 129 4.05 -8.17 21.51
CA GLY A 129 3.25 -7.00 21.85
C GLY A 129 4.03 -5.70 22.09
N GLU A 130 5.36 -5.72 21.95
CA GLU A 130 6.17 -4.51 22.06
C GLU A 130 5.97 -3.57 20.89
N LEU A 131 5.88 -4.11 19.67
CA LEU A 131 5.68 -3.34 18.43
C LEU A 131 4.91 -4.15 17.42
N ILE A 132 3.78 -3.64 17.01
CA ILE A 132 2.95 -4.23 15.95
C ILE A 132 3.08 -3.40 14.69
N GLN A 133 3.55 -4.02 13.60
CA GLN A 133 3.59 -3.38 12.27
C GLN A 133 2.21 -3.48 11.65
N VAL A 134 1.67 -2.34 11.20
CA VAL A 134 0.36 -2.24 10.57
C VAL A 134 0.53 -1.71 9.16
N ASP A 135 -0.13 -2.36 8.19
CA ASP A 135 -0.10 -1.95 6.79
C ASP A 135 -1.33 -2.46 6.04
N GLY A 136 -1.76 -1.71 5.02
CA GLY A 136 -2.74 -2.15 4.05
C GLY A 136 -2.05 -2.76 2.82
N CYS A 137 -2.66 -3.76 2.25
CA CYS A 137 -2.21 -4.39 1.02
C CYS A 137 -3.37 -4.50 0.04
N GLU A 138 -3.44 -3.54 -0.88
CA GLU A 138 -4.38 -3.58 -1.99
C GLU A 138 -3.93 -4.63 -3.01
N HIS A 139 -4.81 -5.57 -3.35
CA HIS A 139 -4.52 -6.65 -4.29
C HIS A 139 -5.81 -7.26 -4.84
N TRP A 140 -5.71 -8.04 -5.93
CA TRP A 140 -6.77 -8.90 -6.43
C TRP A 140 -6.84 -10.19 -5.61
N TRP A 141 -7.28 -10.07 -4.34
CA TRP A 141 -7.29 -11.18 -3.41
C TRP A 141 -8.19 -12.32 -3.85
N PHE A 142 -9.28 -11.99 -4.49
CA PHE A 142 -10.26 -12.96 -5.02
C PHE A 142 -10.04 -13.27 -6.50
N GLU A 143 -8.98 -12.76 -7.13
CA GLU A 143 -8.70 -12.90 -8.56
C GLU A 143 -9.87 -12.38 -9.41
N ASP A 144 -10.32 -13.11 -10.43
CA ASP A 144 -11.47 -12.74 -11.26
C ASP A 144 -12.84 -13.07 -10.61
N ARG A 145 -12.84 -13.68 -9.41
CA ARG A 145 -14.05 -14.08 -8.70
C ARG A 145 -14.71 -12.96 -7.90
N GLY A 146 -13.96 -11.94 -7.55
CA GLY A 146 -14.44 -10.82 -6.74
C GLY A 146 -13.71 -9.50 -7.00
N PRO A 147 -14.18 -8.41 -6.42
CA PRO A 147 -13.59 -7.10 -6.62
C PRO A 147 -12.21 -6.99 -5.97
N GLN A 148 -11.38 -6.08 -6.49
CA GLN A 148 -10.16 -5.65 -5.82
C GLN A 148 -10.51 -5.07 -4.45
N CYS A 149 -9.75 -5.45 -3.44
CA CYS A 149 -9.95 -4.98 -2.08
C CYS A 149 -8.61 -4.88 -1.32
N THR A 150 -8.65 -4.32 -0.13
CA THR A 150 -7.46 -4.16 0.72
C THR A 150 -7.51 -5.15 1.87
N LEU A 151 -6.38 -5.82 2.13
CA LEU A 151 -6.16 -6.60 3.35
C LEU A 151 -5.38 -5.74 4.35
N LEU A 152 -5.98 -5.44 5.50
CA LEU A 152 -5.29 -4.83 6.63
C LEU A 152 -4.52 -5.92 7.38
N VAL A 153 -3.23 -5.70 7.62
CA VAL A 153 -2.33 -6.70 8.18
C VAL A 153 -1.63 -6.15 9.42
N PHE A 154 -1.75 -6.86 10.53
CA PHE A 154 -1.09 -6.56 11.78
C PHE A 154 -0.08 -7.66 12.09
N VAL A 155 1.21 -7.32 12.12
CA VAL A 155 2.31 -8.27 12.32
C VAL A 155 3.12 -7.88 13.54
N ASP A 156 3.30 -8.79 14.46
CA ASP A 156 4.22 -8.58 15.58
C ASP A 156 5.68 -8.55 15.11
N ASP A 157 6.40 -7.52 15.53
CA ASP A 157 7.78 -7.29 15.12
C ASP A 157 8.76 -8.32 15.67
N ALA A 158 8.56 -8.78 16.90
CA ALA A 158 9.41 -9.74 17.57
C ALA A 158 9.30 -11.13 16.93
N THR A 159 8.09 -11.58 16.69
CA THR A 159 7.79 -12.97 16.31
C THR A 159 7.49 -13.15 14.84
N SER A 160 7.15 -12.08 14.09
CA SER A 160 6.54 -12.13 12.75
C SER A 160 5.19 -12.87 12.72
N ARG A 161 4.55 -13.01 13.86
CA ARG A 161 3.22 -13.59 13.98
C ARG A 161 2.19 -12.63 13.37
N LEU A 162 1.27 -13.16 12.59
CA LEU A 162 0.06 -12.44 12.20
C LEU A 162 -0.83 -12.33 13.44
N MET A 163 -1.08 -11.11 13.86
CA MET A 163 -1.88 -10.81 15.04
C MET A 163 -3.33 -10.53 14.68
N HIS A 164 -3.55 -9.85 13.55
CA HIS A 164 -4.88 -9.59 13.01
C HIS A 164 -4.83 -9.40 11.50
N LEU A 165 -5.83 -9.91 10.81
CA LEU A 165 -6.08 -9.69 9.38
C LEU A 165 -7.54 -9.27 9.21
N SER A 166 -7.79 -8.35 8.27
CA SER A 166 -9.15 -7.96 7.91
C SER A 166 -9.21 -7.50 6.46
N PHE A 167 -10.09 -8.10 5.65
CA PHE A 167 -10.43 -7.57 4.35
C PHE A 167 -11.39 -6.41 4.48
N VAL A 168 -11.12 -5.34 3.75
CA VAL A 168 -11.93 -4.13 3.67
C VAL A 168 -12.02 -3.68 2.21
N ALA A 169 -13.11 -3.01 1.83
CA ALA A 169 -13.28 -2.51 0.47
C ALA A 169 -12.15 -1.52 0.08
N SER A 170 -11.76 -0.66 1.02
CA SER A 170 -10.68 0.32 0.82
C SER A 170 -10.08 0.74 2.16
N GLU A 171 -8.85 1.25 2.13
CA GLU A 171 -8.23 1.87 3.30
C GLU A 171 -8.96 3.13 3.72
N SER A 172 -9.46 3.14 4.94
CA SER A 172 -10.10 4.29 5.55
C SER A 172 -9.80 4.35 7.05
N THR A 173 -9.99 5.51 7.67
CA THR A 173 -9.85 5.64 9.12
C THR A 173 -10.81 4.72 9.87
N PHE A 174 -12.04 4.56 9.39
CA PHE A 174 -13.03 3.66 9.99
C PHE A 174 -12.63 2.18 9.86
N ALA A 175 -12.06 1.78 8.72
CA ALA A 175 -11.54 0.43 8.54
C ALA A 175 -10.42 0.11 9.55
N TYR A 176 -9.50 1.06 9.74
CA TYR A 176 -8.45 0.92 10.75
C TYR A 176 -8.99 0.97 12.18
N PHE A 177 -10.04 1.74 12.45
CA PHE A 177 -10.71 1.73 13.75
C PHE A 177 -11.28 0.36 14.09
N GLN A 178 -12.04 -0.24 13.16
CA GLN A 178 -12.62 -1.57 13.35
C GLN A 178 -11.56 -2.66 13.50
N ALA A 179 -10.56 -2.68 12.61
CA ALA A 179 -9.50 -3.67 12.66
C ALA A 179 -8.65 -3.55 13.94
N THR A 180 -8.33 -2.32 14.37
CA THR A 180 -7.58 -2.10 15.61
C THR A 180 -8.40 -2.47 16.83
N ARG A 181 -9.69 -2.14 16.85
CA ARG A 181 -10.60 -2.56 17.92
C ARG A 181 -10.61 -4.08 18.06
N SER A 182 -10.84 -4.81 16.97
CA SER A 182 -10.85 -6.28 16.99
C SER A 182 -9.51 -6.85 17.46
N TYR A 183 -8.39 -6.24 17.04
CA TYR A 183 -7.07 -6.61 17.53
C TYR A 183 -6.94 -6.40 19.04
N LEU A 184 -7.36 -5.24 19.57
CA LEU A 184 -7.26 -4.93 21.02
C LEU A 184 -8.16 -5.82 21.87
N GLU A 185 -9.36 -6.14 21.39
CA GLU A 185 -10.28 -7.06 22.07
C GLU A 185 -9.71 -8.48 22.16
N ALA A 186 -8.98 -8.92 21.13
CA ALA A 186 -8.37 -10.25 21.09
C ALA A 186 -7.06 -10.38 21.89
N HIS A 187 -6.24 -9.33 21.92
CA HIS A 187 -4.85 -9.41 22.41
C HIS A 187 -4.55 -8.41 23.53
N GLY A 188 -5.36 -7.38 23.73
CA GLY A 188 -5.02 -6.26 24.60
C GLY A 188 -4.21 -5.17 23.87
N LYS A 189 -3.76 -4.18 24.65
CA LYS A 189 -3.08 -2.96 24.16
C LYS A 189 -1.58 -3.22 23.97
N PRO A 190 -1.01 -3.16 22.77
CA PRO A 190 0.44 -3.22 22.56
C PRO A 190 1.13 -1.97 23.12
N ILE A 191 2.44 -1.98 23.21
CA ILE A 191 3.19 -0.78 23.58
C ILE A 191 3.11 0.24 22.45
N ALA A 192 3.38 -0.18 21.20
CA ALA A 192 3.36 0.71 20.06
C ALA A 192 2.83 0.05 18.78
N LEU A 193 2.20 0.86 17.92
CA LEU A 193 1.92 0.52 16.53
C LEU A 193 2.96 1.18 15.61
N TYR A 194 3.32 0.49 14.54
CA TYR A 194 4.29 0.95 13.55
C TYR A 194 3.68 0.93 12.15
N SER A 195 3.48 2.10 11.58
CA SER A 195 2.85 2.28 10.27
C SER A 195 3.74 3.10 9.32
N ASP A 196 3.30 3.31 8.11
CA ASP A 196 3.88 4.30 7.21
C ASP A 196 3.40 5.73 7.54
N LYS A 197 3.73 6.67 6.66
CA LYS A 197 3.28 8.07 6.76
C LYS A 197 1.96 8.32 6.02
N HIS A 198 1.12 7.30 5.87
CA HIS A 198 -0.20 7.48 5.26
C HIS A 198 -1.04 8.50 6.04
N SER A 199 -1.95 9.18 5.37
CA SER A 199 -2.77 10.27 5.93
C SER A 199 -3.62 9.87 7.14
N VAL A 200 -3.96 8.61 7.28
CA VAL A 200 -4.64 8.04 8.45
C VAL A 200 -3.78 8.15 9.71
N PHE A 201 -2.46 7.96 9.58
CA PHE A 201 -1.54 7.88 10.71
C PHE A 201 -0.85 9.21 11.00
N ARG A 202 -0.65 10.08 10.00
CA ARG A 202 0.09 11.34 10.16
C ARG A 202 -0.47 12.46 9.27
N LEU A 203 -0.58 13.66 9.85
CA LEU A 203 -0.79 14.90 9.10
C LEU A 203 0.56 15.42 8.59
N ASN A 204 0.67 15.60 7.28
CA ASN A 204 1.89 16.09 6.61
C ASN A 204 1.88 17.62 6.41
N LYS A 205 1.22 18.40 7.28
CA LYS A 205 1.20 19.85 7.17
C LYS A 205 2.45 20.47 7.85
N PRO A 206 3.08 21.49 7.24
CA PRO A 206 4.26 22.16 7.81
C PRO A 206 4.00 22.84 9.17
N ASP A 207 2.76 23.25 9.44
CA ASP A 207 2.38 23.98 10.66
C ASP A 207 2.00 23.07 11.85
N ALA A 208 2.14 21.76 11.72
CA ALA A 208 1.84 20.78 12.77
C ALA A 208 2.80 20.85 13.99
N ALA A 209 3.73 21.81 14.02
CA ALA A 209 4.69 21.99 15.12
C ALA A 209 4.03 22.43 16.45
N ASN A 210 2.77 22.88 16.41
CA ASN A 210 2.06 23.40 17.60
C ASN A 210 1.14 22.38 18.29
N GLY A 211 1.33 21.08 18.12
CA GLY A 211 0.79 20.04 19.01
C GLY A 211 -0.73 19.78 18.94
N SER A 212 -1.52 20.50 18.11
CA SER A 212 -2.98 20.33 18.02
C SER A 212 -3.45 19.46 16.85
N ASP A 213 -2.56 19.01 15.99
CA ASP A 213 -2.90 18.35 14.72
C ASP A 213 -2.59 16.84 14.72
N MET A 214 -3.22 16.15 15.66
CA MET A 214 -3.22 14.69 15.69
C MET A 214 -4.31 14.15 14.74
N THR A 215 -4.01 13.09 13.98
CA THR A 215 -5.06 12.41 13.19
C THR A 215 -6.10 11.79 14.11
N GLN A 216 -7.28 11.49 13.60
CA GLN A 216 -8.31 10.81 14.38
C GLN A 216 -7.83 9.45 14.90
N PHE A 217 -7.06 8.72 14.09
CA PHE A 217 -6.46 7.46 14.50
C PHE A 217 -5.38 7.65 15.57
N GLY A 218 -4.50 8.64 15.38
CA GLY A 218 -3.48 8.99 16.39
C GLY A 218 -4.09 9.39 17.73
N ARG A 219 -5.19 10.17 17.71
CA ARG A 219 -5.96 10.52 18.91
C ARG A 219 -6.48 9.28 19.64
N ALA A 220 -7.12 8.36 18.91
CA ALA A 220 -7.65 7.13 19.48
C ALA A 220 -6.57 6.29 20.19
N LEU A 221 -5.40 6.15 19.55
CA LEU A 221 -4.27 5.42 20.15
C LEU A 221 -3.68 6.15 21.37
N HIS A 222 -3.56 7.46 21.30
CA HIS A 222 -3.06 8.28 22.41
C HIS A 222 -3.97 8.16 23.65
N GLU A 223 -5.30 8.20 23.48
CA GLU A 223 -6.28 8.01 24.56
C GLU A 223 -6.16 6.62 25.21
N LEU A 224 -5.79 5.60 24.43
CA LEU A 224 -5.54 4.23 24.91
C LEU A 224 -4.11 4.02 25.43
N ASN A 225 -3.30 5.08 25.45
CA ASN A 225 -1.89 5.03 25.84
C ASN A 225 -1.07 4.01 24.99
N ILE A 226 -1.28 4.04 23.68
CA ILE A 226 -0.54 3.27 22.68
C ILE A 226 0.26 4.23 21.82
N ASP A 227 1.58 4.03 21.74
CA ASP A 227 2.45 4.85 20.91
C ASP A 227 2.22 4.57 19.43
N ILE A 228 2.31 5.61 18.59
CA ILE A 228 2.32 5.49 17.16
C ILE A 228 3.67 5.92 16.59
N LEU A 229 4.34 5.00 15.90
CA LEU A 229 5.62 5.22 15.26
C LEU A 229 5.43 5.19 13.74
N CYS A 230 5.82 6.27 13.06
CA CYS A 230 5.75 6.32 11.60
C CYS A 230 7.10 6.00 10.97
N ALA A 231 7.12 5.06 10.03
CA ALA A 231 8.31 4.68 9.29
C ALA A 231 8.86 5.83 8.45
N ASN A 232 10.16 6.13 8.58
CA ASN A 232 10.84 7.11 7.74
C ASN A 232 11.31 6.53 6.40
N ALA A 233 11.36 5.20 6.28
CA ALA A 233 11.79 4.49 5.07
C ALA A 233 11.04 3.16 4.92
N PRO A 234 10.71 2.72 3.70
CA PRO A 234 10.01 1.47 3.45
C PRO A 234 10.69 0.25 4.08
N GLN A 235 12.04 0.23 4.07
CA GLN A 235 12.83 -0.88 4.62
C GLN A 235 12.60 -1.11 6.11
N ALA A 236 12.15 -0.11 6.83
CA ALA A 236 11.84 -0.20 8.25
C ALA A 236 10.61 -1.10 8.53
N LYS A 237 9.73 -1.31 7.52
CA LYS A 237 8.54 -2.18 7.56
C LYS A 237 8.80 -3.60 7.01
N GLY A 238 10.04 -4.05 6.89
CA GLY A 238 10.42 -5.28 6.21
C GLY A 238 9.79 -6.58 6.75
N ARG A 239 9.04 -6.57 7.87
CA ARG A 239 8.29 -7.75 8.36
C ARG A 239 6.92 -7.81 7.72
N VAL A 240 6.17 -6.72 7.75
CA VAL A 240 4.86 -6.68 7.09
C VAL A 240 5.00 -6.82 5.57
N GLU A 241 6.04 -6.24 4.95
CA GLU A 241 6.32 -6.44 3.52
C GLU A 241 6.60 -7.91 3.17
N ARG A 242 7.30 -8.64 4.03
CA ARG A 242 7.51 -10.09 3.85
C ARG A 242 6.23 -10.89 4.08
N ALA A 243 5.42 -10.49 5.06
CA ALA A 243 4.11 -11.09 5.26
C ALA A 243 3.24 -10.89 4.02
N HIS A 244 3.17 -9.68 3.46
CA HIS A 244 2.42 -9.41 2.23
C HIS A 244 2.79 -10.34 1.08
N LYS A 245 4.10 -10.55 0.82
CA LYS A 245 4.54 -11.49 -0.23
C LYS A 245 4.04 -12.91 0.00
N THR A 246 4.11 -13.37 1.26
CA THR A 246 3.64 -14.72 1.61
C THR A 246 2.12 -14.81 1.54
N LEU A 247 1.41 -13.76 1.95
CA LEU A 247 -0.04 -13.67 1.88
C LEU A 247 -0.51 -13.65 0.42
N GLN A 248 0.09 -12.84 -0.43
CA GLN A 248 -0.22 -12.80 -1.86
C GLN A 248 0.01 -14.15 -2.56
N ASP A 249 1.07 -14.88 -2.15
CA ASP A 249 1.31 -16.21 -2.72
C ASP A 249 0.35 -17.28 -2.18
N ARG A 250 0.03 -17.27 -0.87
CA ARG A 250 -0.70 -18.36 -0.22
C ARG A 250 -2.19 -18.07 -0.02
N LEU A 251 -2.53 -16.89 0.56
CA LEU A 251 -3.91 -16.58 0.93
C LEU A 251 -4.81 -16.51 -0.31
N VAL A 252 -4.33 -15.97 -1.44
CA VAL A 252 -5.09 -15.96 -2.71
C VAL A 252 -5.48 -17.38 -3.12
N LYS A 253 -4.56 -18.34 -2.96
CA LYS A 253 -4.80 -19.75 -3.33
C LYS A 253 -5.75 -20.43 -2.34
N GLU A 254 -5.60 -20.17 -1.05
CA GLU A 254 -6.51 -20.69 0.00
C GLU A 254 -7.94 -20.13 -0.16
N LEU A 255 -8.09 -18.85 -0.47
CA LEU A 255 -9.38 -18.24 -0.80
C LEU A 255 -10.02 -18.92 -2.02
N ARG A 256 -9.21 -19.24 -3.04
CA ARG A 256 -9.68 -19.99 -4.23
C ARG A 256 -10.15 -21.39 -3.87
N LEU A 257 -9.37 -22.12 -3.06
CA LEU A 257 -9.71 -23.48 -2.64
C LEU A 257 -10.97 -23.50 -1.75
N ALA A 258 -11.17 -22.47 -0.94
CA ALA A 258 -12.35 -22.31 -0.11
C ALA A 258 -13.59 -21.78 -0.87
N GLY A 259 -13.42 -21.37 -2.13
CA GLY A 259 -14.50 -20.79 -2.93
C GLY A 259 -14.93 -19.39 -2.47
N ALA A 260 -14.11 -18.69 -1.68
CA ALA A 260 -14.40 -17.35 -1.23
C ALA A 260 -14.24 -16.35 -2.39
N ASP A 261 -15.25 -15.52 -2.63
CA ASP A 261 -15.34 -14.57 -3.73
C ASP A 261 -15.67 -13.13 -3.28
N ASP A 262 -15.96 -12.93 -2.01
CA ASP A 262 -16.22 -11.63 -1.42
C ASP A 262 -15.47 -11.38 -0.10
N VAL A 263 -15.59 -10.15 0.40
CA VAL A 263 -14.93 -9.68 1.63
C VAL A 263 -15.42 -10.43 2.86
N GLU A 264 -16.69 -10.80 2.91
CA GLU A 264 -17.31 -11.45 4.07
C GLU A 264 -16.83 -12.90 4.17
N ALA A 265 -16.92 -13.67 3.09
CA ALA A 265 -16.39 -15.03 3.01
C ALA A 265 -14.88 -15.07 3.24
N GLY A 266 -14.15 -14.10 2.69
CA GLY A 266 -12.73 -13.93 2.94
C GLY A 266 -12.42 -13.72 4.42
N ASN A 267 -13.10 -12.81 5.09
CA ASN A 267 -12.92 -12.55 6.52
C ASN A 267 -13.26 -13.78 7.39
N ALA A 268 -14.24 -14.57 7.01
CA ALA A 268 -14.60 -15.79 7.73
C ALA A 268 -13.47 -16.84 7.70
N LEU A 269 -12.66 -16.88 6.63
CA LEU A 269 -11.53 -17.80 6.47
C LEU A 269 -10.28 -17.36 7.29
N LEU A 270 -10.09 -16.05 7.50
CA LEU A 270 -8.85 -15.50 8.06
C LEU A 270 -8.43 -16.11 9.41
N PRO A 271 -9.31 -16.39 10.39
CA PRO A 271 -8.87 -16.95 11.67
C PRO A 271 -8.17 -18.31 11.51
N ALA A 272 -8.73 -19.21 10.70
CA ALA A 272 -8.14 -20.51 10.43
C ALA A 272 -6.81 -20.40 9.66
N PHE A 273 -6.78 -19.53 8.65
CA PHE A 273 -5.57 -19.24 7.89
C PHE A 273 -4.46 -18.66 8.78
N MET A 274 -4.78 -17.70 9.66
CA MET A 274 -3.81 -17.11 10.59
C MET A 274 -3.21 -18.15 11.53
N ALA A 275 -4.02 -19.10 12.04
CA ALA A 275 -3.54 -20.17 12.91
C ALA A 275 -2.52 -21.06 12.18
N ASP A 276 -2.83 -21.50 10.95
CA ASP A 276 -1.91 -22.29 10.12
C ASP A 276 -0.64 -21.50 9.74
N TYR A 277 -0.79 -20.23 9.31
CA TYR A 277 0.34 -19.38 8.99
C TYR A 277 1.26 -19.21 10.20
N ASN A 278 0.72 -18.92 11.37
CA ASN A 278 1.50 -18.69 12.57
C ASN A 278 2.23 -19.95 13.03
N ALA A 279 1.61 -21.14 12.92
CA ALA A 279 2.26 -22.40 13.22
C ALA A 279 3.48 -22.66 12.32
N ARG A 280 3.46 -22.21 11.06
CA ARG A 280 4.54 -22.44 10.09
C ARG A 280 5.63 -21.36 10.10
N PHE A 281 5.26 -20.09 10.27
CA PHE A 281 6.14 -18.93 9.99
C PHE A 281 6.47 -18.08 11.19
N ALA A 282 5.70 -18.16 12.29
CA ALA A 282 6.01 -17.42 13.49
C ALA A 282 7.29 -17.96 14.14
N LYS A 283 8.00 -17.06 14.80
CA LYS A 283 9.25 -17.37 15.51
C LYS A 283 9.07 -17.08 17.00
N PRO A 284 9.75 -17.78 17.87
CA PRO A 284 9.76 -17.42 19.29
C PRO A 284 10.36 -16.00 19.45
N PRO A 285 9.84 -15.20 20.38
CA PRO A 285 10.45 -13.92 20.74
C PRO A 285 11.80 -14.17 21.41
N ARG A 286 12.63 -13.13 21.52
CA ARG A 286 13.93 -13.25 22.23
C ARG A 286 13.73 -13.41 23.73
N LEU A 287 12.76 -12.68 24.27
CA LEU A 287 12.33 -12.79 25.66
C LEU A 287 10.90 -13.33 25.66
N ASP A 288 10.67 -14.38 26.42
CA ASP A 288 9.36 -15.01 26.58
C ASP A 288 8.48 -14.19 27.53
N LYS A 289 8.15 -12.96 27.05
CA LYS A 289 7.25 -12.01 27.71
C LYS A 289 6.26 -11.48 26.71
N ASP A 290 5.01 -11.45 27.13
CA ASP A 290 3.96 -10.72 26.44
C ASP A 290 3.78 -9.33 27.09
N LEU A 291 3.97 -8.27 26.30
CA LEU A 291 3.86 -6.89 26.75
C LEU A 291 2.51 -6.27 26.41
N HIS A 292 1.55 -7.05 25.94
CA HIS A 292 0.18 -6.57 25.81
C HIS A 292 -0.40 -6.24 27.18
N ARG A 293 -0.95 -5.06 27.30
CA ARG A 293 -1.65 -4.62 28.51
C ARG A 293 -3.12 -4.97 28.37
N PRO A 294 -3.78 -5.56 29.39
CA PRO A 294 -5.21 -5.85 29.32
C PRO A 294 -6.00 -4.54 29.11
N LEU A 295 -7.16 -4.67 28.47
CA LEU A 295 -8.14 -3.59 28.42
C LEU A 295 -8.67 -3.35 29.83
N ALA A 296 -8.66 -2.09 30.25
CA ALA A 296 -9.20 -1.68 31.54
C ALA A 296 -10.69 -1.30 31.41
N PRO A 297 -11.50 -1.40 32.46
CA PRO A 297 -12.91 -1.02 32.42
C PRO A 297 -13.16 0.43 32.00
N GLN A 298 -12.19 1.31 32.21
CA GLN A 298 -12.26 2.72 31.82
C GLN A 298 -11.86 2.99 30.37
N ASP A 299 -11.33 1.99 29.63
CA ASP A 299 -10.96 2.14 28.23
C ASP A 299 -12.24 2.19 27.38
N ASP A 300 -12.68 3.39 27.01
CA ASP A 300 -13.81 3.61 26.12
C ASP A 300 -13.42 3.35 24.67
N LEU A 301 -13.47 2.08 24.23
CA LEU A 301 -13.17 1.73 22.85
C LEU A 301 -14.19 2.31 21.87
N ASP A 302 -15.46 2.40 22.25
CA ASP A 302 -16.52 2.97 21.41
C ASP A 302 -16.22 4.44 21.10
N GLY A 303 -16.13 5.25 22.15
CA GLY A 303 -15.79 6.65 21.99
C GLY A 303 -14.39 6.86 21.43
N GLY A 304 -13.41 6.04 21.78
CA GLY A 304 -12.04 6.10 21.29
C GLY A 304 -11.97 5.96 19.78
N PHE A 305 -12.63 4.94 19.23
CA PHE A 305 -12.67 4.65 17.79
C PHE A 305 -13.86 5.28 17.07
N ALA A 306 -14.38 6.41 17.56
CA ALA A 306 -15.31 7.26 16.83
C ALA A 306 -14.56 8.42 16.17
N TRP A 307 -14.99 8.85 14.99
CA TRP A 307 -14.54 10.09 14.38
C TRP A 307 -15.15 11.26 15.14
N ARG A 308 -14.31 12.14 15.69
CA ARG A 308 -14.77 13.25 16.54
C ARG A 308 -14.53 14.58 15.88
N VAL A 309 -15.55 15.41 15.89
CA VAL A 309 -15.49 16.77 15.35
C VAL A 309 -16.14 17.75 16.31
N GLU A 310 -15.42 18.82 16.66
CA GLU A 310 -16.00 19.92 17.42
C GLU A 310 -16.91 20.77 16.53
N ARG A 311 -18.09 21.08 17.04
CA ARG A 311 -19.06 21.96 16.41
C ARG A 311 -19.60 22.96 17.42
N THR A 312 -19.94 24.17 16.96
CA THR A 312 -20.56 25.20 17.80
C THR A 312 -22.07 25.08 17.71
N VAL A 313 -22.74 25.09 18.85
CA VAL A 313 -24.21 25.07 18.95
C VAL A 313 -24.73 26.44 18.55
N SER A 314 -25.74 26.48 17.68
CA SER A 314 -26.45 27.73 17.30
C SER A 314 -27.36 28.21 18.41
N HIS A 315 -27.89 29.43 18.31
CA HIS A 315 -28.91 29.96 19.23
C HIS A 315 -30.19 29.12 19.24
N ALA A 316 -30.52 28.50 18.10
CA ALA A 316 -31.70 27.62 17.98
C ALA A 316 -31.40 26.16 18.41
N LEU A 317 -30.35 25.93 19.17
CA LEU A 317 -29.92 24.61 19.64
C LEU A 317 -29.65 23.63 18.49
N THR A 318 -29.13 24.10 17.36
CA THR A 318 -28.77 23.24 16.21
C THR A 318 -27.28 23.08 16.07
N VAL A 319 -26.89 21.90 15.59
CA VAL A 319 -25.50 21.53 15.23
C VAL A 319 -25.51 20.98 13.83
N GLN A 320 -24.55 21.38 12.99
CA GLN A 320 -24.40 20.87 11.61
C GLN A 320 -23.19 19.92 11.53
N TYR A 321 -23.43 18.74 10.98
CA TYR A 321 -22.39 17.78 10.66
C TYR A 321 -22.81 16.95 9.44
N ASP A 322 -21.91 16.73 8.51
CA ASP A 322 -22.11 15.95 7.27
C ASP A 322 -23.43 16.28 6.52
N ARG A 323 -23.69 17.59 6.31
CA ARG A 323 -24.90 18.12 5.65
C ARG A 323 -26.21 17.86 6.43
N VAL A 324 -26.17 17.14 7.56
CA VAL A 324 -27.31 16.91 8.43
C VAL A 324 -27.36 17.98 9.54
N MET A 325 -28.54 18.44 9.85
CA MET A 325 -28.79 19.34 10.98
C MET A 325 -29.33 18.52 12.17
N PHE A 326 -28.62 18.58 13.28
CA PHE A 326 -28.99 17.96 14.54
C PHE A 326 -29.64 19.03 15.40
N ILE A 327 -30.88 18.84 15.79
CA ILE A 327 -31.62 19.73 16.68
C ILE A 327 -31.59 19.13 18.07
N LEU A 328 -30.86 19.74 19.00
CA LEU A 328 -30.74 19.29 20.38
C LEU A 328 -32.10 19.45 21.09
N GLN A 329 -32.51 18.44 21.85
CA GLN A 329 -33.72 18.53 22.63
C GLN A 329 -33.52 19.54 23.80
N PRO A 330 -34.48 20.44 24.04
CA PRO A 330 -34.38 21.42 25.12
C PRO A 330 -34.30 20.73 26.48
N SER A 331 -33.26 21.03 27.24
CA SER A 331 -33.05 20.64 28.64
C SER A 331 -32.27 21.76 29.34
N ASP A 332 -32.14 21.72 30.63
CA ASP A 332 -31.38 22.72 31.37
C ASP A 332 -29.91 22.79 30.89
N ILE A 333 -29.34 21.64 30.51
CA ILE A 333 -27.98 21.54 29.96
C ILE A 333 -27.95 22.17 28.59
N THR A 334 -28.84 21.78 27.67
CA THR A 334 -28.79 22.22 26.27
C THR A 334 -29.11 23.70 26.12
N ARG A 335 -30.00 24.27 26.96
CA ARG A 335 -30.31 25.72 27.01
C ARG A 335 -29.10 26.58 27.34
N ALA A 336 -28.09 26.02 28.03
CA ALA A 336 -26.86 26.69 28.37
C ALA A 336 -25.74 26.54 27.31
N LEU A 337 -25.99 25.86 26.19
CA LEU A 337 -25.01 25.55 25.13
C LEU A 337 -24.95 26.49 23.93
N PRO A 338 -25.84 27.45 23.67
CA PRO A 338 -25.71 28.38 22.58
C PRO A 338 -24.31 29.01 22.55
N ARG A 339 -23.65 29.02 21.35
CA ARG A 339 -22.27 29.47 21.12
C ARG A 339 -21.16 28.64 21.79
N LYS A 340 -21.50 27.60 22.56
CA LYS A 340 -20.52 26.66 23.10
C LYS A 340 -20.21 25.56 22.13
N LYS A 341 -19.05 24.94 22.29
CA LYS A 341 -18.60 23.80 21.51
C LYS A 341 -19.18 22.51 22.09
N VAL A 342 -19.62 21.63 21.21
CA VAL A 342 -19.98 20.23 21.45
C VAL A 342 -19.18 19.34 20.54
N THR A 343 -18.99 18.09 20.90
CA THR A 343 -18.29 17.12 20.08
C THR A 343 -19.30 16.18 19.45
N VAL A 344 -19.27 16.09 18.12
CA VAL A 344 -20.01 15.09 17.35
C VAL A 344 -19.13 13.85 17.24
N TYR A 345 -19.66 12.72 17.63
CA TYR A 345 -19.07 11.40 17.51
C TYR A 345 -19.76 10.68 16.37
N ASP A 346 -18.97 10.29 15.37
CA ASP A 346 -19.42 9.50 14.23
C ASP A 346 -18.77 8.12 14.34
N PHE A 347 -19.59 7.10 14.53
CA PHE A 347 -19.13 5.74 14.82
C PHE A 347 -19.00 4.92 13.52
N PRO A 348 -18.12 3.89 13.49
CA PRO A 348 -17.98 3.00 12.33
C PRO A 348 -19.27 2.27 11.93
N ASP A 349 -20.23 2.11 12.84
CA ASP A 349 -21.53 1.49 12.61
C ASP A 349 -22.60 2.46 12.06
N GLY A 350 -22.22 3.71 11.82
CA GLY A 350 -23.09 4.76 11.30
C GLY A 350 -23.92 5.48 12.38
N ARG A 351 -23.79 5.13 13.65
CA ARG A 351 -24.39 5.91 14.74
C ARG A 351 -23.69 7.25 14.87
N ILE A 352 -24.45 8.28 15.18
CA ILE A 352 -23.93 9.60 15.50
C ILE A 352 -24.40 9.99 16.91
N GLU A 353 -23.51 10.54 17.70
CA GLU A 353 -23.83 11.10 19.00
C GLU A 353 -23.29 12.52 19.11
N VAL A 354 -24.05 13.38 19.75
CA VAL A 354 -23.57 14.73 20.12
C VAL A 354 -23.32 14.74 21.62
N ARG A 355 -22.05 14.99 22.01
CA ARG A 355 -21.67 14.99 23.42
C ARG A 355 -21.17 16.36 23.87
N HIS A 356 -21.46 16.74 25.07
CA HIS A 356 -20.87 17.90 25.79
C HIS A 356 -20.23 17.42 27.08
N LYS A 357 -18.93 17.63 27.25
CA LYS A 357 -18.15 17.17 28.41
C LYS A 357 -18.39 15.69 28.75
N GLY A 358 -18.44 14.84 27.72
CA GLY A 358 -18.69 13.40 27.87
C GLY A 358 -20.12 12.96 27.96
N LEU A 359 -21.06 13.89 28.23
CA LEU A 359 -22.49 13.58 28.33
C LEU A 359 -23.15 13.60 26.96
N ALA A 360 -23.83 12.50 26.59
CA ALA A 360 -24.61 12.43 25.36
C ALA A 360 -25.83 13.33 25.44
N LEU A 361 -26.05 14.14 24.41
CA LEU A 361 -27.18 15.06 24.31
C LEU A 361 -28.25 14.46 23.38
N PRO A 362 -29.50 14.35 23.81
CA PRO A 362 -30.58 13.89 22.95
C PRO A 362 -30.84 14.90 21.83
N TYR A 363 -31.02 14.40 20.61
CA TYR A 363 -31.30 15.24 19.45
C TYR A 363 -32.31 14.60 18.50
N ARG A 364 -32.78 15.39 17.54
CA ARG A 364 -33.52 14.96 16.36
C ARG A 364 -32.76 15.40 15.14
N THR A 365 -32.72 14.55 14.13
CA THR A 365 -32.12 14.89 12.85
C THR A 365 -33.12 15.66 11.99
N PHE A 366 -32.65 16.71 11.35
CA PHE A 366 -33.38 17.43 10.32
C PHE A 366 -32.55 17.38 9.06
N ASP A 367 -33.01 16.57 8.10
CA ASP A 367 -32.37 16.49 6.79
C ASP A 367 -32.91 17.65 5.91
N ARG A 368 -31.99 18.50 5.44
CA ARG A 368 -32.33 19.55 4.47
C ARG A 368 -32.84 19.00 3.15
N ILE A 369 -32.36 17.81 2.76
CA ILE A 369 -32.78 17.14 1.53
C ILE A 369 -34.24 16.71 1.64
N THR A 370 -34.64 16.13 2.78
CA THR A 370 -36.04 15.73 3.03
C THR A 370 -37.00 16.89 3.01
N ARG A 371 -36.57 18.11 3.38
CA ARG A 371 -37.44 19.31 3.28
C ARG A 371 -37.64 19.78 1.85
N VAL A 372 -36.60 19.64 1.00
CA VAL A 372 -36.71 19.93 -0.45
C VAL A 372 -37.59 18.87 -1.10
N ASP A 373 -37.48 17.60 -0.70
CA ASP A 373 -38.34 16.51 -1.19
C ASP A 373 -39.79 16.61 -0.71
N GLN A 374 -40.03 17.06 0.50
CA GLN A 374 -41.41 17.26 0.97
C GLN A 374 -42.11 18.43 0.29
N GLY A 375 -41.39 19.50 -0.05
CA GLY A 375 -41.89 20.58 -0.92
C GLY A 375 -42.07 20.11 -2.35
N ALA A 376 -41.17 19.25 -2.85
CA ALA A 376 -41.21 18.65 -4.17
C ALA A 376 -42.31 17.55 -4.30
N ILE A 377 -42.62 16.83 -3.22
CA ILE A 377 -43.66 15.80 -3.24
C ILE A 377 -45.07 16.41 -3.52
N VAL A 378 -45.32 17.64 -3.15
CA VAL A 378 -46.59 18.33 -3.46
C VAL A 378 -46.67 18.77 -4.94
N GLU A 379 -45.54 19.08 -5.57
CA GLU A 379 -45.48 19.41 -7.01
C GLU A 379 -45.14 18.22 -7.91
N ASN A 380 -44.64 17.09 -7.36
CA ASN A 380 -43.98 16.03 -8.12
C ASN A 380 -44.90 14.95 -8.71
N LYS A 381 -46.19 14.97 -8.52
CA LYS A 381 -47.09 14.06 -9.27
C LYS A 381 -46.96 14.26 -10.79
N ARG A 382 -46.70 15.49 -11.22
CA ARG A 382 -46.45 15.82 -12.65
C ARG A 382 -45.03 15.54 -13.09
N LEU A 383 -44.03 15.68 -12.20
CA LEU A 383 -42.62 15.43 -12.53
C LEU A 383 -42.30 13.93 -12.65
N SER A 384 -42.91 13.09 -11.83
CA SER A 384 -42.77 11.62 -11.92
C SER A 384 -43.32 11.08 -13.23
N GLU A 385 -44.48 11.58 -13.68
CA GLU A 385 -45.06 11.23 -14.98
C GLU A 385 -44.20 11.73 -16.16
N ALA A 386 -43.65 12.95 -16.05
CA ALA A 386 -42.74 13.50 -17.05
C ALA A 386 -41.42 12.74 -17.12
N LEU A 387 -40.84 12.32 -15.98
CA LEU A 387 -39.63 11.52 -15.94
C LEU A 387 -39.86 10.09 -16.45
N GLU A 388 -41.01 9.47 -16.19
CA GLU A 388 -41.37 8.19 -16.80
C GLU A 388 -41.55 8.31 -18.32
N MET A 389 -42.17 9.40 -18.79
CA MET A 389 -42.30 9.66 -20.20
C MET A 389 -40.95 9.92 -20.87
N CYS A 390 -40.05 10.68 -20.22
CA CYS A 390 -38.68 10.86 -20.68
C CYS A 390 -37.89 9.53 -20.72
N ARG A 391 -38.04 8.65 -19.74
CA ARG A 391 -37.41 7.31 -19.75
C ARG A 391 -37.93 6.43 -20.88
N LYS A 392 -39.25 6.46 -21.16
CA LYS A 392 -39.84 5.75 -22.30
C LYS A 392 -39.31 6.27 -23.61
N LEU A 393 -39.28 7.59 -23.79
CA LEU A 393 -38.72 8.24 -25.00
C LEU A 393 -37.20 7.96 -25.15
N GLN A 394 -36.42 7.91 -24.05
CA GLN A 394 -35.02 7.56 -24.10
C GLN A 394 -34.75 6.08 -24.43
N ALA A 395 -35.67 5.18 -24.04
CA ALA A 395 -35.58 3.77 -24.38
C ALA A 395 -35.91 3.49 -25.86
N GLU A 396 -36.71 4.36 -26.49
CA GLU A 396 -37.05 4.27 -27.91
C GLU A 396 -36.01 4.91 -28.84
N LEU A 397 -35.08 5.70 -28.29
CA LEU A 397 -34.01 6.30 -29.07
C LEU A 397 -32.83 5.33 -29.26
N PRO A 398 -32.29 5.22 -30.49
CA PRO A 398 -31.13 4.37 -30.72
C PRO A 398 -29.94 4.84 -29.86
N PRO A 399 -29.10 3.92 -29.36
CA PRO A 399 -27.99 4.26 -28.49
C PRO A 399 -27.07 5.25 -29.19
N LYS A 400 -26.85 6.44 -28.55
CA LYS A 400 -25.91 7.42 -29.05
C LYS A 400 -24.50 6.82 -29.05
N THR A 401 -23.96 6.57 -30.23
CA THR A 401 -22.55 6.27 -30.42
C THR A 401 -21.72 7.43 -29.87
N ARG A 402 -20.92 7.17 -28.85
CA ARG A 402 -19.97 8.15 -28.28
C ARG A 402 -18.98 8.57 -29.38
N SER A 403 -19.15 9.76 -29.90
CA SER A 403 -18.14 10.42 -30.73
C SER A 403 -16.87 10.62 -29.89
N ARG A 404 -15.77 10.09 -30.38
CA ARG A 404 -14.44 10.05 -29.69
C ARG A 404 -13.69 11.37 -29.82
N LYS A 405 -14.34 12.52 -29.91
CA LYS A 405 -13.67 13.84 -29.95
C LYS A 405 -14.41 14.84 -29.05
N ALA A 406 -13.96 14.92 -27.78
CA ALA A 406 -14.20 16.14 -27.02
C ALA A 406 -13.17 17.19 -27.49
N PRO A 407 -13.60 18.43 -27.84
CA PRO A 407 -12.67 19.52 -28.17
C PRO A 407 -11.89 19.91 -26.90
N ALA A 408 -10.57 20.06 -27.04
CA ALA A 408 -9.72 20.59 -26.01
C ALA A 408 -10.22 21.98 -25.58
N ARG A 409 -10.43 22.17 -24.27
CA ARG A 409 -10.67 23.49 -23.70
C ARG A 409 -9.38 24.30 -23.85
N THR A 410 -9.36 25.22 -24.79
CA THR A 410 -8.40 26.33 -24.86
C THR A 410 -8.69 27.25 -23.69
N SER A 411 -7.78 27.36 -22.75
CA SER A 411 -7.78 28.42 -21.74
C SER A 411 -7.50 29.75 -22.42
N GLN A 412 -8.49 30.62 -22.47
CA GLN A 412 -8.24 32.02 -22.80
C GLN A 412 -7.59 32.73 -21.62
N PRO A 413 -6.56 33.55 -21.85
CA PRO A 413 -5.98 34.38 -20.79
C PRO A 413 -6.95 35.48 -20.39
N ALA A 414 -7.07 35.70 -19.09
CA ALA A 414 -7.86 36.80 -18.53
C ALA A 414 -7.24 38.14 -18.96
N HIS A 415 -8.01 38.95 -19.68
CA HIS A 415 -7.69 40.37 -19.92
C HIS A 415 -7.80 41.12 -18.59
N MET A 416 -6.68 41.67 -18.12
CA MET A 416 -6.68 42.70 -17.09
C MET A 416 -7.25 43.99 -17.69
N PHE A 417 -8.35 44.46 -17.16
CA PHE A 417 -8.79 45.85 -17.36
C PHE A 417 -7.99 46.72 -16.40
N GLY A 418 -7.21 47.63 -16.99
CA GLY A 418 -6.65 48.76 -16.26
C GLY A 418 -7.76 49.77 -15.97
N VAL A 419 -7.71 50.37 -14.82
CA VAL A 419 -8.48 51.52 -14.41
C VAL A 419 -7.50 52.68 -14.26
N GLU A 420 -7.80 53.78 -14.97
CA GLU A 420 -7.27 55.10 -14.68
C GLU A 420 -7.69 55.59 -13.30
#